data_49a9a3d24dce6ffaabfc2076ddc6696d
#
_entry.id   49a9a3d24dce6ffaabfc2076ddc6696d
#
_cell.length_a   1.000
_cell.length_b   1.000
_cell.length_c   1.000
_cell.angle_alpha   90.00
_cell.angle_beta   90.00
_cell.angle_gamma   90.00
#
_symmetry.space_group_name_H-M   'P 1'
#
loop_
_entity.id
_entity.type
_entity.pdbx_description
1 polymer ?
#
loop_
_entity_poly.entity_id
_entity_poly.type
_entity_poly.pdbx_seq_one_letter_code
_entity_poly.pdbx_strand_id
1 'polypeptide(L)'
;MYTKDTKSNMSKTRQKTEDRRQKKGEVSMIYTVTFNPSLDYIVSVEDFRLSLTNRTDSELLLPGGKGINVSIVLGNLGIPSTALGFIAGFTGDEVARRLKLLGVKNGFIRIEEGFTRINLKLKSIDGTEINGQGPAISKEKLEKLMEQLDGLEKGDILFLSGSIPASMPDDVYQKVMERLYGRGVQIVVDATKDLLVNVLSYHPFLIKPNNHELGDIFGTEIRTRAEAVPYARKLKERGAQNVLVSMAGEGAVLAAADGKVYEAPVPEGTLVNGVGAGDSMVAGFMAGWMERADYEYAFHMGIAAGSASAFSEHLAVREEIEAVYKQMMQDKN
;
A
#
# COMPACT_ATOMS: atom_id res chain seq x y z
N MET A 1 16.12 29.09 27.63
CA MET A 1 17.11 28.13 28.15
C MET A 1 16.56 26.72 28.20
N TYR A 2 15.94 26.23 27.05
CA TYR A 2 15.23 24.93 26.94
C TYR A 2 15.63 24.06 25.76
N THR A 3 16.80 24.32 25.14
CA THR A 3 17.17 23.69 23.84
C THR A 3 18.34 22.69 23.92
N LYS A 4 18.97 22.47 25.05
CA LYS A 4 20.09 21.48 25.18
C LYS A 4 19.64 20.11 25.64
N ASP A 5 18.61 19.99 26.45
CA ASP A 5 18.20 18.70 27.04
C ASP A 5 17.41 17.81 26.07
N THR A 6 16.65 18.39 25.16
CA THR A 6 15.89 17.63 24.15
C THR A 6 16.79 16.97 23.12
N LYS A 7 17.85 17.64 22.64
CA LYS A 7 18.83 17.06 21.70
C LYS A 7 19.66 15.93 22.37
N SER A 8 19.98 16.05 23.65
CA SER A 8 20.72 15.02 24.39
C SER A 8 19.88 13.74 24.63
N ASN A 9 18.58 13.88 24.89
CA ASN A 9 17.69 12.73 25.05
C ASN A 9 17.42 12.00 23.74
N MET A 10 17.25 12.73 22.62
CA MET A 10 17.10 12.13 21.30
C MET A 10 18.36 11.36 20.86
N SER A 11 19.56 11.89 21.14
CA SER A 11 20.80 11.20 20.80
C SER A 11 21.02 9.91 21.62
N LYS A 12 20.67 9.92 22.92
CA LYS A 12 20.76 8.74 23.78
C LYS A 12 19.74 7.66 23.42
N THR A 13 18.55 8.04 22.97
CA THR A 13 17.54 7.11 22.50
C THR A 13 17.96 6.49 21.16
N ARG A 14 18.52 7.28 20.24
CA ARG A 14 19.10 6.79 18.98
C ARG A 14 20.21 5.78 19.23
N GLN A 15 21.16 6.11 20.09
CA GLN A 15 22.30 5.24 20.40
C GLN A 15 21.88 3.91 21.04
N LYS A 16 20.88 3.92 21.93
CA LYS A 16 20.30 2.69 22.50
C LYS A 16 19.58 1.81 21.47
N THR A 17 18.99 2.42 20.45
CA THR A 17 18.28 1.68 19.37
C THR A 17 19.29 1.09 18.39
N GLU A 18 20.35 1.82 18.03
CA GLU A 18 21.47 1.33 17.22
C GLU A 18 22.21 0.17 17.91
N ASP A 19 22.53 0.28 19.20
CA ASP A 19 23.16 -0.81 19.98
C ASP A 19 22.29 -2.07 20.07
N ARG A 20 20.96 -1.92 20.08
CA ARG A 20 20.01 -3.06 20.03
C ARG A 20 19.96 -3.74 18.66
N ARG A 21 20.10 -2.98 17.57
CA ARG A 21 20.11 -3.51 16.20
C ARG A 21 21.43 -4.20 15.85
N GLN A 22 22.57 -3.63 16.22
CA GLN A 22 23.88 -4.26 16.04
C GLN A 22 24.01 -5.62 16.76
N LYS A 23 23.27 -5.80 17.87
CA LYS A 23 23.21 -7.10 18.57
C LYS A 23 22.26 -8.12 17.97
N LYS A 24 21.37 -7.73 17.01
CA LYS A 24 20.35 -8.61 16.42
C LYS A 24 20.51 -8.92 14.91
N GLY A 25 21.59 -8.47 14.26
CA GLY A 25 21.61 -8.44 12.79
C GLY A 25 20.54 -7.47 12.28
N GLU A 26 20.89 -6.47 11.48
CA GLU A 26 19.99 -5.39 11.03
C GLU A 26 18.70 -5.94 10.39
N VAL A 27 17.64 -6.04 11.17
CA VAL A 27 16.31 -6.38 10.66
C VAL A 27 15.64 -5.07 10.29
N SER A 28 15.49 -4.82 8.99
CA SER A 28 14.71 -3.69 8.47
C SER A 28 13.28 -3.73 9.01
N MET A 29 12.82 -2.62 9.56
CA MET A 29 11.43 -2.48 9.99
C MET A 29 10.58 -2.00 8.83
N ILE A 30 9.35 -2.48 8.78
CA ILE A 30 8.39 -2.10 7.73
C ILE A 30 7.25 -1.31 8.35
N TYR A 31 6.96 -0.17 7.74
CA TYR A 31 5.85 0.70 8.11
C TYR A 31 4.95 0.92 6.92
N THR A 32 3.65 0.92 7.15
CA THR A 32 2.66 1.28 6.13
C THR A 32 1.83 2.47 6.64
N VAL A 33 1.72 3.52 5.86
CA VAL A 33 0.88 4.67 6.20
C VAL A 33 -0.40 4.61 5.38
N THR A 34 -1.53 4.61 6.07
CA THR A 34 -2.86 4.81 5.49
C THR A 34 -3.45 6.09 6.09
N PHE A 35 -3.45 7.18 5.33
CA PHE A 35 -3.96 8.45 5.83
C PHE A 35 -5.47 8.44 6.09
N ASN A 36 -6.21 7.62 5.33
CA ASN A 36 -7.66 7.51 5.43
C ASN A 36 -8.11 6.03 5.50
N PRO A 37 -7.84 5.33 6.61
CA PRO A 37 -8.33 3.97 6.84
C PRO A 37 -9.85 3.89 6.71
N SER A 38 -10.34 2.68 6.48
CA SER A 38 -11.78 2.42 6.40
C SER A 38 -12.16 1.12 7.11
N LEU A 39 -13.43 1.03 7.42
CA LEU A 39 -14.10 -0.22 7.69
C LEU A 39 -14.92 -0.53 6.43
N ASP A 40 -14.49 -1.54 5.66
CA ASP A 40 -15.12 -1.89 4.40
C ASP A 40 -16.27 -2.85 4.66
N TYR A 41 -17.49 -2.44 4.34
CA TYR A 41 -18.71 -3.22 4.43
C TYR A 41 -19.09 -3.71 3.03
N ILE A 42 -18.83 -4.97 2.76
CA ILE A 42 -19.05 -5.62 1.48
C ILE A 42 -20.35 -6.40 1.57
N VAL A 43 -21.29 -6.09 0.70
CA VAL A 43 -22.61 -6.71 0.71
C VAL A 43 -22.98 -7.24 -0.67
N SER A 44 -23.74 -8.33 -0.70
CA SER A 44 -24.44 -8.82 -1.87
C SER A 44 -25.93 -8.60 -1.73
N VAL A 45 -26.58 -8.17 -2.81
CA VAL A 45 -28.04 -7.99 -2.91
C VAL A 45 -28.48 -8.54 -4.25
N GLU A 46 -29.18 -9.67 -4.30
CA GLU A 46 -29.49 -10.40 -5.53
C GLU A 46 -30.31 -9.59 -6.54
N ASP A 47 -31.28 -8.80 -6.06
CA ASP A 47 -32.16 -7.99 -6.89
C ASP A 47 -32.22 -6.55 -6.36
N PHE A 48 -31.09 -5.83 -6.51
CA PHE A 48 -30.99 -4.46 -6.04
C PHE A 48 -31.88 -3.51 -6.85
N ARG A 49 -32.77 -2.79 -6.15
CA ARG A 49 -33.71 -1.85 -6.76
C ARG A 49 -33.66 -0.48 -6.08
N LEU A 50 -33.51 0.54 -6.90
CA LEU A 50 -33.60 1.92 -6.42
C LEU A 50 -34.99 2.21 -5.84
N SER A 51 -35.04 3.05 -4.82
CA SER A 51 -36.26 3.51 -4.14
C SER A 51 -37.05 2.40 -3.42
N LEU A 52 -36.47 1.21 -3.23
CA LEU A 52 -37.06 0.12 -2.47
C LEU A 52 -36.16 -0.29 -1.29
N THR A 53 -36.76 -1.00 -0.33
CA THR A 53 -35.96 -1.68 0.72
C THR A 53 -35.29 -2.91 0.11
N ASN A 54 -33.99 -2.89 0.04
CA ASN A 54 -33.17 -4.02 -0.35
C ASN A 54 -32.69 -4.77 0.92
N ARG A 55 -32.54 -6.08 0.85
CA ARG A 55 -31.97 -6.92 1.90
C ARG A 55 -30.73 -7.61 1.38
N THR A 56 -29.74 -7.73 2.25
CA THR A 56 -28.47 -8.38 1.92
C THR A 56 -28.61 -9.90 1.95
N ASP A 57 -28.00 -10.60 1.01
CA ASP A 57 -27.87 -12.05 0.97
C ASP A 57 -26.59 -12.50 1.67
N SER A 58 -25.55 -11.67 1.62
CA SER A 58 -24.30 -11.89 2.34
C SER A 58 -23.66 -10.57 2.76
N GLU A 59 -22.92 -10.65 3.86
CA GLU A 59 -22.25 -9.50 4.46
C GLU A 59 -20.84 -9.86 4.90
N LEU A 60 -19.88 -8.99 4.61
CA LEU A 60 -18.50 -9.12 5.06
C LEU A 60 -17.98 -7.77 5.52
N LEU A 61 -17.34 -7.74 6.68
CA LEU A 61 -16.78 -6.53 7.26
C LEU A 61 -15.28 -6.68 7.41
N LEU A 62 -14.48 -5.86 6.73
CA LEU A 62 -13.03 -5.93 6.69
C LEU A 62 -12.38 -4.61 7.09
N PRO A 63 -11.19 -4.63 7.73
CA PRO A 63 -10.37 -3.44 7.82
C PRO A 63 -9.88 -3.08 6.43
N GLY A 64 -10.00 -1.81 6.04
CA GLY A 64 -9.69 -1.35 4.69
C GLY A 64 -8.71 -0.17 4.67
N GLY A 65 -8.18 0.04 3.48
CA GLY A 65 -7.17 1.05 3.17
C GLY A 65 -5.89 0.42 2.62
N LYS A 66 -5.33 1.02 1.57
CA LYS A 66 -4.23 0.42 0.80
C LYS A 66 -3.05 -0.02 1.67
N GLY A 67 -2.54 0.83 2.57
CA GLY A 67 -1.42 0.48 3.45
C GLY A 67 -1.79 -0.63 4.46
N ILE A 68 -3.05 -0.66 4.91
CA ILE A 68 -3.57 -1.75 5.75
C ILE A 68 -3.56 -3.07 4.98
N ASN A 69 -4.02 -3.08 3.73
CA ASN A 69 -4.00 -4.27 2.88
C ASN A 69 -2.57 -4.77 2.65
N VAL A 70 -1.62 -3.86 2.38
CA VAL A 70 -0.19 -4.20 2.30
C VAL A 70 0.29 -4.86 3.59
N SER A 71 -0.04 -4.31 4.77
CA SER A 71 0.36 -4.90 6.06
C SER A 71 -0.22 -6.29 6.29
N ILE A 72 -1.47 -6.53 5.87
CA ILE A 72 -2.12 -7.85 6.00
C ILE A 72 -1.41 -8.86 5.10
N VAL A 73 -1.15 -8.53 3.83
CA VAL A 73 -0.48 -9.44 2.89
C VAL A 73 0.95 -9.73 3.33
N LEU A 74 1.71 -8.72 3.79
CA LEU A 74 3.03 -8.94 4.37
C LEU A 74 2.96 -9.89 5.58
N GLY A 75 1.97 -9.69 6.47
CA GLY A 75 1.71 -10.59 7.61
C GLY A 75 1.40 -12.02 7.16
N ASN A 76 0.58 -12.20 6.15
CA ASN A 76 0.27 -13.50 5.54
C ASN A 76 1.53 -14.17 4.95
N LEU A 77 2.46 -13.38 4.45
CA LEU A 77 3.79 -13.84 4.00
C LEU A 77 4.80 -14.01 5.16
N GLY A 78 4.38 -13.83 6.42
CA GLY A 78 5.24 -13.97 7.60
C GLY A 78 6.21 -12.80 7.81
N ILE A 79 5.98 -11.66 7.16
CA ILE A 79 6.80 -10.45 7.25
C ILE A 79 6.09 -9.44 8.17
N PRO A 80 6.62 -9.15 9.35
CA PRO A 80 5.99 -8.22 10.28
C PRO A 80 6.09 -6.78 9.79
N SER A 81 4.99 -6.03 9.93
CA SER A 81 4.92 -4.61 9.65
C SER A 81 4.17 -3.85 10.74
N THR A 82 4.26 -2.53 10.73
CA THR A 82 3.47 -1.64 11.61
C THR A 82 2.63 -0.69 10.77
N ALA A 83 1.31 -0.81 10.89
CA ALA A 83 0.36 0.08 10.24
C ALA A 83 0.26 1.40 11.01
N LEU A 84 0.46 2.53 10.32
CA LEU A 84 0.35 3.89 10.83
C LEU A 84 -0.80 4.62 10.10
N GLY A 85 -1.31 5.68 10.71
CA GLY A 85 -2.37 6.50 10.15
C GLY A 85 -3.29 7.03 11.24
N PHE A 86 -4.53 7.35 10.86
CA PHE A 86 -5.49 8.00 11.76
C PHE A 86 -6.76 7.17 11.88
N ILE A 87 -7.25 7.00 13.11
CA ILE A 87 -8.52 6.33 13.40
C ILE A 87 -9.38 7.18 14.32
N ALA A 88 -10.70 7.03 14.22
CA ALA A 88 -11.67 7.75 15.05
C ALA A 88 -12.87 6.87 15.37
N GLY A 89 -13.49 7.12 16.53
CA GLY A 89 -14.74 6.50 16.96
C GLY A 89 -14.71 4.97 16.98
N PHE A 90 -15.90 4.37 17.10
CA PHE A 90 -16.06 2.92 17.23
C PHE A 90 -15.59 2.14 15.98
N THR A 91 -15.73 2.72 14.80
CA THR A 91 -15.26 2.08 13.56
C THR A 91 -13.72 2.01 13.50
N GLY A 92 -13.03 3.04 14.03
CA GLY A 92 -11.58 3.02 14.18
C GLY A 92 -11.12 1.97 15.21
N ASP A 93 -11.86 1.82 16.31
CA ASP A 93 -11.60 0.75 17.29
C ASP A 93 -11.74 -0.63 16.66
N GLU A 94 -12.76 -0.81 15.83
CA GLU A 94 -12.99 -2.08 15.14
C GLU A 94 -11.88 -2.38 14.10
N VAL A 95 -11.42 -1.37 13.35
CA VAL A 95 -10.25 -1.53 12.46
C VAL A 95 -9.02 -1.99 13.25
N ALA A 96 -8.69 -1.31 14.35
CA ALA A 96 -7.52 -1.67 15.17
C ALA A 96 -7.67 -3.08 15.79
N ARG A 97 -8.89 -3.44 16.26
CA ARG A 97 -9.20 -4.76 16.81
C ARG A 97 -9.00 -5.88 15.77
N ARG A 98 -9.49 -5.68 14.54
CA ARG A 98 -9.34 -6.66 13.45
C ARG A 98 -7.89 -6.83 13.05
N LEU A 99 -7.14 -5.75 12.93
CA LEU A 99 -5.69 -5.83 12.63
C LEU A 99 -4.93 -6.61 13.71
N LYS A 100 -5.29 -6.40 14.99
CA LYS A 100 -4.71 -7.19 16.08
C LYS A 100 -5.00 -8.68 15.94
N LEU A 101 -6.22 -9.06 15.55
CA LEU A 101 -6.59 -10.47 15.29
C LEU A 101 -5.81 -11.07 14.11
N LEU A 102 -5.49 -10.27 13.10
CA LEU A 102 -4.66 -10.64 11.96
C LEU A 102 -3.15 -10.60 12.26
N GLY A 103 -2.75 -10.32 13.51
CA GLY A 103 -1.36 -10.26 13.90
C GLY A 103 -0.61 -9.00 13.41
N VAL A 104 -1.30 -8.03 12.82
CA VAL A 104 -0.71 -6.78 12.34
C VAL A 104 -0.58 -5.79 13.47
N LYS A 105 0.65 -5.31 13.72
CA LYS A 105 0.90 -4.21 14.65
C LYS A 105 0.39 -2.90 14.09
N ASN A 106 -0.11 -2.03 14.96
CA ASN A 106 -0.49 -0.69 14.55
C ASN A 106 -0.03 0.36 15.57
N GLY A 107 0.23 1.56 15.06
CA GLY A 107 0.57 2.75 15.80
C GLY A 107 -0.35 3.91 15.40
N PHE A 108 -1.65 3.65 15.21
CA PHE A 108 -2.61 4.65 14.80
C PHE A 108 -2.72 5.80 15.79
N ILE A 109 -2.83 7.00 15.25
CA ILE A 109 -3.15 8.21 15.99
C ILE A 109 -4.67 8.34 16.06
N ARG A 110 -5.18 8.48 17.30
CA ARG A 110 -6.60 8.65 17.53
C ARG A 110 -7.02 10.09 17.28
N ILE A 111 -8.10 10.24 16.54
CA ILE A 111 -8.83 11.50 16.35
C ILE A 111 -10.05 11.47 17.28
N GLU A 112 -10.27 12.57 17.99
CA GLU A 112 -11.28 12.66 19.05
C GLU A 112 -12.70 12.76 18.48
N GLU A 113 -12.85 13.43 17.33
CA GLU A 113 -14.15 13.70 16.73
C GLU A 113 -14.38 12.87 15.47
N GLY A 114 -15.63 12.53 15.20
CA GLY A 114 -16.04 11.77 14.04
C GLY A 114 -15.79 10.26 14.19
N PHE A 115 -15.65 9.59 13.07
CA PHE A 115 -15.40 8.16 12.99
C PHE A 115 -14.58 7.81 11.74
N THR A 116 -13.81 6.74 11.82
CA THR A 116 -13.14 6.14 10.68
C THR A 116 -14.20 5.77 9.64
N ARG A 117 -13.97 6.15 8.39
CA ARG A 117 -14.96 5.98 7.32
C ARG A 117 -15.39 4.53 7.15
N ILE A 118 -16.65 4.37 6.77
CA ILE A 118 -17.21 3.10 6.29
C ILE A 118 -17.28 3.23 4.76
N ASN A 119 -16.75 2.24 4.05
CA ASN A 119 -16.98 2.10 2.62
C ASN A 119 -17.98 0.98 2.41
N LEU A 120 -19.06 1.26 1.70
CA LEU A 120 -20.03 0.26 1.26
C LEU A 120 -19.63 -0.22 -0.14
N LYS A 121 -19.45 -1.55 -0.29
CA LYS A 121 -19.14 -2.19 -1.57
C LYS A 121 -20.28 -3.12 -1.95
N LEU A 122 -20.93 -2.84 -3.07
CA LEU A 122 -22.05 -3.63 -3.59
C LEU A 122 -21.50 -4.70 -4.54
N LYS A 123 -21.27 -5.92 -4.03
CA LYS A 123 -20.68 -7.03 -4.80
C LYS A 123 -21.53 -7.46 -5.98
N SER A 124 -22.85 -7.36 -5.89
CA SER A 124 -23.82 -7.73 -6.92
C SER A 124 -24.04 -6.67 -8.01
N ILE A 125 -23.51 -5.46 -7.83
CA ILE A 125 -23.59 -4.37 -8.81
C ILE A 125 -22.16 -4.01 -9.19
N ASP A 126 -21.77 -4.39 -10.37
CA ASP A 126 -20.42 -4.34 -10.91
C ASP A 126 -19.67 -3.05 -10.56
N GLY A 127 -18.65 -3.20 -9.68
CA GLY A 127 -17.75 -2.12 -9.28
C GLY A 127 -18.38 -0.97 -8.50
N THR A 128 -19.60 -1.09 -7.99
CA THR A 128 -20.28 0.00 -7.27
C THR A 128 -19.79 0.10 -5.82
N GLU A 129 -19.19 1.24 -5.50
CA GLU A 129 -18.73 1.57 -4.15
C GLU A 129 -19.24 2.94 -3.70
N ILE A 130 -19.58 3.04 -2.40
CA ILE A 130 -19.91 4.30 -1.73
C ILE A 130 -18.85 4.51 -0.64
N ASN A 131 -17.94 5.43 -0.88
CA ASN A 131 -16.80 5.66 -0.01
C ASN A 131 -17.07 6.83 0.94
N GLY A 132 -17.01 6.59 2.25
CA GLY A 132 -17.08 7.61 3.27
C GLY A 132 -15.86 8.56 3.25
N GLN A 133 -16.01 9.75 3.84
CA GLN A 133 -14.95 10.77 3.86
C GLN A 133 -13.91 10.54 4.97
N GLY A 134 -14.34 10.01 6.12
CA GLY A 134 -13.48 9.85 7.30
C GLY A 134 -13.42 11.14 8.16
N PRO A 135 -12.66 11.10 9.27
CA PRO A 135 -12.55 12.20 10.20
C PRO A 135 -11.66 13.32 9.64
N ALA A 136 -11.88 14.55 10.13
CA ALA A 136 -10.98 15.66 9.85
C ALA A 136 -9.67 15.50 10.62
N ILE A 137 -8.55 15.64 9.94
CA ILE A 137 -7.21 15.52 10.52
C ILE A 137 -6.64 16.92 10.78
N SER A 138 -6.37 17.24 12.03
CA SER A 138 -5.75 18.50 12.40
C SER A 138 -4.25 18.52 12.10
N LYS A 139 -3.67 19.74 11.96
CA LYS A 139 -2.21 19.91 11.78
C LYS A 139 -1.42 19.28 12.93
N GLU A 140 -1.91 19.36 14.15
CA GLU A 140 -1.27 18.74 15.33
C GLU A 140 -1.20 17.21 15.19
N LYS A 141 -2.30 16.59 14.76
CA LYS A 141 -2.33 15.13 14.55
C LYS A 141 -1.44 14.70 13.40
N LEU A 142 -1.40 15.49 12.32
CA LEU A 142 -0.47 15.25 11.23
C LEU A 142 0.98 15.32 11.73
N GLU A 143 1.34 16.32 12.55
CA GLU A 143 2.70 16.43 13.08
C GLU A 143 3.07 15.23 13.98
N LYS A 144 2.14 14.68 14.76
CA LYS A 144 2.35 13.43 15.52
C LYS A 144 2.71 12.25 14.61
N LEU A 145 2.09 12.14 13.44
CA LEU A 145 2.48 11.13 12.45
C LEU A 145 3.89 11.41 11.92
N MET A 146 4.20 12.67 11.61
CA MET A 146 5.55 13.05 11.16
C MET A 146 6.61 12.74 12.20
N GLU A 147 6.32 12.95 13.50
CA GLU A 147 7.21 12.55 14.61
C GLU A 147 7.39 11.02 14.71
N GLN A 148 6.35 10.22 14.44
CA GLN A 148 6.50 8.76 14.34
C GLN A 148 7.44 8.37 13.18
N LEU A 149 7.31 9.05 12.02
CA LEU A 149 8.15 8.80 10.86
C LEU A 149 9.61 9.24 11.07
N ASP A 150 9.87 10.22 11.94
CA ASP A 150 11.23 10.58 12.34
C ASP A 150 11.99 9.44 13.05
N GLY A 151 11.26 8.48 13.59
CA GLY A 151 11.83 7.27 14.18
C GLY A 151 12.36 6.25 13.16
N LEU A 152 12.08 6.41 11.87
CA LEU A 152 12.56 5.51 10.82
C LEU A 152 14.07 5.70 10.61
N GLU A 153 14.76 4.61 10.34
CA GLU A 153 16.22 4.56 10.19
C GLU A 153 16.61 4.02 8.81
N LYS A 154 17.90 4.13 8.49
CA LYS A 154 18.46 3.56 7.25
C LYS A 154 18.13 2.07 7.14
N GLY A 155 17.64 1.65 5.97
CA GLY A 155 17.25 0.28 5.68
C GLY A 155 15.79 -0.03 6.04
N ASP A 156 15.09 0.84 6.77
CA ASP A 156 13.64 0.67 6.97
C ASP A 156 12.88 0.87 5.66
N ILE A 157 11.70 0.27 5.57
CA ILE A 157 10.81 0.36 4.41
C ILE A 157 9.54 1.09 4.84
N LEU A 158 9.16 2.11 4.08
CA LEU A 158 7.92 2.86 4.28
C LEU A 158 7.02 2.75 3.05
N PHE A 159 5.80 2.29 3.25
CA PHE A 159 4.75 2.35 2.24
C PHE A 159 3.87 3.58 2.49
N LEU A 160 3.76 4.44 1.49
CA LEU A 160 2.81 5.55 1.43
C LEU A 160 1.72 5.16 0.44
N SER A 161 0.53 4.82 0.93
CA SER A 161 -0.48 4.21 0.07
C SER A 161 -1.87 4.79 0.28
N GLY A 162 -2.58 5.02 -0.83
CA GLY A 162 -3.98 5.40 -0.86
C GLY A 162 -4.24 6.90 -0.95
N SER A 163 -5.50 7.28 -0.78
CA SER A 163 -5.97 8.66 -0.81
C SER A 163 -5.75 9.35 0.52
N ILE A 164 -5.75 10.67 0.48
CA ILE A 164 -5.74 11.54 1.67
C ILE A 164 -7.15 12.07 1.96
N PRO A 165 -7.52 12.31 3.23
CA PRO A 165 -8.75 13.04 3.57
C PRO A 165 -8.72 14.46 3.00
N ALA A 166 -9.88 15.00 2.63
CA ALA A 166 -10.00 16.36 2.10
C ALA A 166 -9.54 17.46 3.10
N SER A 167 -9.45 17.12 4.40
CA SER A 167 -8.93 18.02 5.44
C SER A 167 -7.42 18.15 5.48
N MET A 168 -6.69 17.27 4.73
CA MET A 168 -5.24 17.27 4.70
C MET A 168 -4.70 18.07 3.51
N PRO A 169 -3.50 18.63 3.63
CA PRO A 169 -2.86 19.33 2.50
C PRO A 169 -2.48 18.35 1.39
N ASP A 170 -2.69 18.76 0.15
CA ASP A 170 -2.42 17.94 -1.06
C ASP A 170 -0.94 17.55 -1.21
N ASP A 171 -0.04 18.27 -0.54
CA ASP A 171 1.41 18.04 -0.55
C ASP A 171 1.91 17.10 0.58
N VAL A 172 1.02 16.43 1.31
CA VAL A 172 1.41 15.62 2.47
C VAL A 172 2.39 14.49 2.12
N TYR A 173 2.22 13.85 0.98
CA TYR A 173 3.16 12.81 0.50
C TYR A 173 4.53 13.41 0.25
N GLN A 174 4.58 14.57 -0.41
CA GLN A 174 5.82 15.30 -0.65
C GLN A 174 6.51 15.68 0.67
N LYS A 175 5.78 16.18 1.66
CA LYS A 175 6.31 16.51 2.99
C LYS A 175 6.92 15.31 3.71
N VAL A 176 6.29 14.14 3.60
CA VAL A 176 6.87 12.90 4.13
C VAL A 176 8.16 12.54 3.41
N MET A 177 8.17 12.59 2.08
CA MET A 177 9.36 12.31 1.28
C MET A 177 10.51 13.28 1.60
N GLU A 178 10.21 14.57 1.71
CA GLU A 178 11.20 15.62 2.07
C GLU A 178 11.79 15.35 3.46
N ARG A 179 10.96 15.04 4.45
CA ARG A 179 11.38 14.77 5.84
C ARG A 179 12.30 13.55 5.95
N LEU A 180 12.13 12.55 5.09
CA LEU A 180 12.91 11.32 5.09
C LEU A 180 14.04 11.31 4.04
N TYR A 181 14.14 12.37 3.22
CA TYR A 181 15.12 12.45 2.16
C TYR A 181 16.56 12.30 2.69
N GLY A 182 17.36 11.47 2.01
CA GLY A 182 18.75 11.20 2.38
C GLY A 182 18.96 10.34 3.63
N ARG A 183 17.89 9.87 4.28
CA ARG A 183 18.00 9.03 5.50
C ARG A 183 18.18 7.54 5.21
N GLY A 184 18.14 7.13 3.93
CA GLY A 184 18.33 5.74 3.51
C GLY A 184 17.12 4.84 3.79
N VAL A 185 15.94 5.42 4.00
CA VAL A 185 14.65 4.70 4.06
C VAL A 185 14.22 4.37 2.63
N GLN A 186 13.80 3.13 2.38
CA GLN A 186 13.23 2.74 1.11
C GLN A 186 11.74 3.09 1.09
N ILE A 187 11.32 4.05 0.24
CA ILE A 187 9.94 4.52 0.21
C ILE A 187 9.23 3.96 -1.02
N VAL A 188 8.11 3.28 -0.78
CA VAL A 188 7.21 2.71 -1.78
C VAL A 188 5.95 3.56 -1.81
N VAL A 189 5.54 4.03 -3.01
CA VAL A 189 4.39 4.92 -3.17
C VAL A 189 3.35 4.28 -4.09
N ASP A 190 2.15 4.10 -3.56
CA ASP A 190 0.96 3.69 -4.31
C ASP A 190 -0.13 4.76 -4.15
N ALA A 191 -0.03 5.79 -4.95
CA ALA A 191 -0.91 6.96 -4.93
C ALA A 191 -1.35 7.33 -6.35
N THR A 192 -2.37 8.18 -6.43
CA THR A 192 -2.95 8.59 -7.71
C THR A 192 -2.55 10.02 -8.08
N LYS A 193 -2.51 10.33 -9.37
CA LYS A 193 -2.37 11.69 -9.93
C LYS A 193 -1.20 12.48 -9.33
N ASP A 194 -1.47 13.69 -8.86
CA ASP A 194 -0.48 14.63 -8.37
C ASP A 194 0.27 14.11 -7.14
N LEU A 195 -0.38 13.32 -6.28
CA LEU A 195 0.28 12.71 -5.12
C LEU A 195 1.46 11.82 -5.54
N LEU A 196 1.34 11.11 -6.66
CA LEU A 196 2.41 10.28 -7.21
C LEU A 196 3.46 11.10 -7.95
N VAL A 197 3.03 12.07 -8.78
CA VAL A 197 3.95 12.86 -9.59
C VAL A 197 4.84 13.76 -8.73
N ASN A 198 4.28 14.38 -7.69
CA ASN A 198 4.99 15.31 -6.82
C ASN A 198 6.09 14.67 -5.96
N VAL A 199 6.09 13.34 -5.81
CA VAL A 199 7.12 12.64 -5.02
C VAL A 199 8.30 12.14 -5.86
N LEU A 200 8.23 12.20 -7.19
CA LEU A 200 9.25 11.62 -8.07
C LEU A 200 10.64 12.26 -7.88
N SER A 201 10.72 13.57 -7.62
CA SER A 201 11.96 14.29 -7.37
C SER A 201 12.71 13.84 -6.12
N TYR A 202 12.05 13.10 -5.21
CA TYR A 202 12.64 12.53 -4.00
C TYR A 202 13.08 11.06 -4.19
N HIS A 203 13.06 10.55 -5.41
CA HIS A 203 13.54 9.22 -5.79
C HIS A 203 12.92 8.07 -5.01
N PRO A 204 11.58 7.89 -5.00
CA PRO A 204 10.95 6.75 -4.37
C PRO A 204 11.54 5.44 -4.90
N PHE A 205 11.74 4.45 -4.02
CA PHE A 205 12.28 3.15 -4.40
C PHE A 205 11.36 2.44 -5.39
N LEU A 206 10.06 2.48 -5.15
CA LEU A 206 9.04 1.88 -6.02
C LEU A 206 7.82 2.80 -6.08
N ILE A 207 7.29 2.98 -7.28
CA ILE A 207 5.94 3.50 -7.48
C ILE A 207 5.09 2.46 -8.21
N LYS A 208 3.77 2.43 -7.91
CA LYS A 208 2.85 1.53 -8.61
C LYS A 208 1.60 2.26 -9.12
N PRO A 209 1.62 2.88 -10.30
CA PRO A 209 0.40 3.25 -11.01
C PRO A 209 -0.27 2.02 -11.64
N ASN A 210 -1.60 2.05 -11.82
CA ASN A 210 -2.25 1.18 -12.80
C ASN A 210 -2.21 1.83 -14.19
N ASN A 211 -2.67 1.10 -15.23
CA ASN A 211 -2.66 1.59 -16.61
C ASN A 211 -3.51 2.85 -16.80
N HIS A 212 -4.64 3.00 -16.10
CA HIS A 212 -5.49 4.19 -16.17
C HIS A 212 -4.81 5.39 -15.50
N GLU A 213 -4.26 5.20 -14.29
CA GLU A 213 -3.50 6.22 -13.57
C GLU A 213 -2.28 6.68 -14.37
N LEU A 214 -1.57 5.73 -15.00
CA LEU A 214 -0.45 6.05 -15.90
C LEU A 214 -0.92 6.84 -17.11
N GLY A 215 -2.05 6.45 -17.71
CA GLY A 215 -2.68 7.16 -18.81
C GLY A 215 -3.10 8.58 -18.43
N ASP A 216 -3.71 8.77 -17.27
CA ASP A 216 -4.10 10.08 -16.74
C ASP A 216 -2.89 11.03 -16.58
N ILE A 217 -1.73 10.53 -16.09
CA ILE A 217 -0.51 11.32 -15.94
C ILE A 217 0.02 11.85 -17.28
N PHE A 218 -0.16 11.10 -18.36
CA PHE A 218 0.38 11.45 -19.68
C PHE A 218 -0.69 11.90 -20.68
N GLY A 219 -1.96 11.99 -20.28
CA GLY A 219 -3.06 12.42 -21.13
C GLY A 219 -3.32 11.45 -22.29
N THR A 220 -3.19 10.14 -22.07
CA THR A 220 -3.37 9.09 -23.09
C THR A 220 -4.05 7.86 -22.52
N GLU A 221 -4.60 7.03 -23.37
CA GLU A 221 -5.11 5.72 -22.98
C GLU A 221 -4.03 4.65 -23.17
N ILE A 222 -3.86 3.77 -22.19
CA ILE A 222 -2.88 2.69 -22.17
C ILE A 222 -3.62 1.38 -21.96
N ARG A 223 -3.61 0.53 -22.97
CA ARG A 223 -4.37 -0.73 -23.01
C ARG A 223 -3.49 -1.97 -22.94
N THR A 224 -2.27 -1.90 -23.47
CA THR A 224 -1.35 -3.03 -23.58
C THR A 224 -0.07 -2.79 -22.79
N ARG A 225 0.62 -3.87 -22.42
CA ARG A 225 1.94 -3.80 -21.76
C ARG A 225 2.96 -3.04 -22.60
N ALA A 226 2.99 -3.32 -23.91
CA ALA A 226 3.89 -2.64 -24.83
C ALA A 226 3.68 -1.11 -24.85
N GLU A 227 2.42 -0.65 -24.76
CA GLU A 227 2.10 0.78 -24.63
C GLU A 227 2.53 1.36 -23.26
N ALA A 228 2.49 0.57 -22.19
CA ALA A 228 2.87 1.02 -20.85
C ALA A 228 4.39 1.24 -20.70
N VAL A 229 5.23 0.44 -21.37
CA VAL A 229 6.70 0.49 -21.25
C VAL A 229 7.29 1.88 -21.44
N PRO A 230 7.03 2.65 -22.50
CA PRO A 230 7.62 3.97 -22.69
C PRO A 230 7.23 4.96 -21.60
N TYR A 231 6.03 4.88 -21.05
CA TYR A 231 5.57 5.77 -19.99
C TYR A 231 6.14 5.37 -18.61
N ALA A 232 6.29 4.09 -18.34
CA ALA A 232 7.00 3.62 -17.16
C ALA A 232 8.45 4.12 -17.15
N ARG A 233 9.15 4.08 -18.29
CA ARG A 233 10.50 4.65 -18.43
C ARG A 233 10.53 6.16 -18.18
N LYS A 234 9.55 6.90 -18.71
CA LYS A 234 9.43 8.35 -18.46
C LYS A 234 9.25 8.67 -16.96
N LEU A 235 8.53 7.87 -16.19
CA LEU A 235 8.41 8.05 -14.75
C LEU A 235 9.74 7.77 -14.02
N LYS A 236 10.52 6.81 -14.50
CA LYS A 236 11.90 6.60 -14.01
C LYS A 236 12.79 7.81 -14.30
N GLU A 237 12.74 8.34 -15.51
CA GLU A 237 13.49 9.56 -15.89
C GLU A 237 13.12 10.78 -15.03
N ARG A 238 11.86 10.82 -14.53
CA ARG A 238 11.39 11.85 -13.59
C ARG A 238 11.84 11.60 -12.15
N GLY A 239 12.46 10.44 -11.85
CA GLY A 239 13.10 10.19 -10.55
C GLY A 239 12.75 8.89 -9.84
N ALA A 240 11.67 8.19 -10.18
CA ALA A 240 11.36 6.89 -9.57
C ALA A 240 12.48 5.87 -9.86
N GLN A 241 12.92 5.11 -8.85
CA GLN A 241 13.93 4.07 -9.06
C GLN A 241 13.33 2.88 -9.81
N ASN A 242 12.14 2.43 -9.41
CA ASN A 242 11.40 1.34 -10.02
C ASN A 242 9.95 1.78 -10.28
N VAL A 243 9.39 1.39 -11.42
CA VAL A 243 8.00 1.66 -11.79
C VAL A 243 7.29 0.36 -12.13
N LEU A 244 6.38 -0.07 -11.26
CA LEU A 244 5.55 -1.25 -11.43
C LEU A 244 4.16 -0.82 -11.92
N VAL A 245 3.82 -1.14 -13.15
CA VAL A 245 2.51 -0.81 -13.74
C VAL A 245 1.61 -2.05 -13.67
N SER A 246 0.52 -1.96 -12.91
CA SER A 246 -0.50 -3.00 -12.90
C SER A 246 -1.50 -2.77 -14.02
N MET A 247 -1.87 -3.84 -14.74
CA MET A 247 -2.69 -3.74 -15.94
C MET A 247 -3.89 -4.70 -15.95
N ALA A 248 -4.40 -5.02 -14.76
CA ALA A 248 -5.52 -5.95 -14.57
C ALA A 248 -5.32 -7.23 -15.40
N GLY A 249 -6.29 -7.59 -16.26
CA GLY A 249 -6.23 -8.79 -17.11
C GLY A 249 -5.06 -8.86 -18.10
N GLU A 250 -4.38 -7.73 -18.37
CA GLU A 250 -3.17 -7.69 -19.20
C GLU A 250 -1.89 -8.09 -18.43
N GLY A 251 -1.96 -8.18 -17.11
CA GLY A 251 -0.79 -8.51 -16.29
C GLY A 251 -0.05 -7.28 -15.76
N ALA A 252 1.26 -7.18 -15.94
CA ALA A 252 2.05 -6.08 -15.39
C ALA A 252 3.33 -5.79 -16.19
N VAL A 253 3.88 -4.59 -15.96
CA VAL A 253 5.17 -4.13 -16.47
C VAL A 253 5.99 -3.58 -15.30
N LEU A 254 7.27 -3.93 -15.22
CA LEU A 254 8.24 -3.34 -14.30
C LEU A 254 9.36 -2.68 -15.09
N ALA A 255 9.53 -1.38 -14.98
CA ALA A 255 10.75 -0.70 -15.36
C ALA A 255 11.67 -0.60 -14.13
N ALA A 256 12.70 -1.44 -14.06
CA ALA A 256 13.53 -1.62 -12.88
C ALA A 256 14.78 -0.71 -12.86
N ALA A 257 15.37 -0.52 -11.68
CA ALA A 257 16.55 0.32 -11.49
C ALA A 257 17.81 -0.24 -12.18
N ASP A 258 17.84 -1.56 -12.45
CA ASP A 258 18.91 -2.21 -13.22
C ASP A 258 18.90 -1.87 -14.72
N GLY A 259 17.95 -1.06 -15.18
CA GLY A 259 17.77 -0.64 -16.56
C GLY A 259 16.94 -1.58 -17.43
N LYS A 260 16.58 -2.76 -16.91
CA LYS A 260 15.73 -3.72 -17.62
C LYS A 260 14.25 -3.37 -17.50
N VAL A 261 13.48 -3.91 -18.41
CA VAL A 261 12.02 -3.95 -18.35
C VAL A 261 11.59 -5.40 -18.29
N TYR A 262 10.73 -5.70 -17.34
CA TYR A 262 10.11 -7.01 -17.17
C TYR A 262 8.64 -6.89 -17.49
N GLU A 263 8.12 -7.85 -18.23
CA GLU A 263 6.71 -7.93 -18.63
C GLU A 263 6.21 -9.36 -18.41
N ALA A 264 5.00 -9.49 -17.87
CA ALA A 264 4.35 -10.79 -17.76
C ALA A 264 2.83 -10.63 -17.87
N PRO A 265 2.14 -11.62 -18.49
CA PRO A 265 0.70 -11.68 -18.48
C PRO A 265 0.15 -11.97 -17.08
N VAL A 266 -1.16 -11.79 -16.91
CA VAL A 266 -1.84 -12.32 -15.74
C VAL A 266 -1.82 -13.87 -15.81
N PRO A 267 -1.58 -14.58 -14.69
CA PRO A 267 -1.69 -16.04 -14.66
C PRO A 267 -3.16 -16.49 -14.84
N GLU A 268 -3.36 -17.72 -15.29
CA GLU A 268 -4.69 -18.29 -15.39
C GLU A 268 -5.38 -18.39 -14.03
N GLY A 269 -6.65 -18.01 -13.96
CA GLY A 269 -7.46 -18.06 -12.75
C GLY A 269 -8.81 -17.38 -12.94
N THR A 270 -9.69 -17.56 -11.96
CA THR A 270 -11.03 -16.95 -11.99
C THR A 270 -11.05 -15.73 -11.05
N LEU A 271 -11.43 -14.59 -11.60
CA LEU A 271 -11.60 -13.37 -10.80
C LEU A 271 -12.76 -13.56 -9.81
N VAL A 272 -12.46 -13.46 -8.53
CA VAL A 272 -13.43 -13.53 -7.41
C VAL A 272 -13.61 -12.15 -6.77
N ASN A 273 -12.48 -11.48 -6.47
CA ASN A 273 -12.49 -10.17 -5.82
C ASN A 273 -11.24 -9.34 -6.21
N GLY A 274 -11.42 -8.31 -7.02
CA GLY A 274 -10.31 -7.45 -7.44
C GLY A 274 -9.81 -6.45 -6.38
N VAL A 275 -10.53 -6.32 -5.25
CA VAL A 275 -10.20 -5.35 -4.19
C VAL A 275 -8.92 -5.76 -3.49
N GLY A 276 -7.95 -4.85 -3.39
CA GLY A 276 -6.67 -5.10 -2.75
C GLY A 276 -5.65 -5.88 -3.58
N ALA A 277 -5.99 -6.32 -4.81
CA ALA A 277 -5.05 -7.01 -5.71
C ALA A 277 -3.80 -6.14 -6.01
N GLY A 278 -3.99 -4.85 -6.26
CA GLY A 278 -2.88 -3.91 -6.45
C GLY A 278 -2.01 -3.74 -5.22
N ASP A 279 -2.62 -3.70 -4.03
CA ASP A 279 -1.91 -3.59 -2.74
C ASP A 279 -1.12 -4.88 -2.46
N SER A 280 -1.72 -6.03 -2.79
CA SER A 280 -1.08 -7.35 -2.70
C SER A 280 0.10 -7.47 -3.66
N MET A 281 -0.01 -6.91 -4.88
CA MET A 281 1.10 -6.86 -5.84
C MET A 281 2.29 -6.08 -5.28
N VAL A 282 2.07 -4.94 -4.66
CA VAL A 282 3.15 -4.15 -4.03
C VAL A 282 3.76 -4.90 -2.85
N ALA A 283 2.93 -5.53 -2.00
CA ALA A 283 3.40 -6.32 -0.87
C ALA A 283 4.24 -7.53 -1.33
N GLY A 284 3.76 -8.27 -2.33
CA GLY A 284 4.47 -9.42 -2.92
C GLY A 284 5.78 -9.02 -3.59
N PHE A 285 5.79 -7.90 -4.33
CA PHE A 285 7.03 -7.36 -4.92
C PHE A 285 8.07 -7.06 -3.84
N MET A 286 7.68 -6.35 -2.78
CA MET A 286 8.61 -6.00 -1.72
C MET A 286 9.05 -7.22 -0.91
N ALA A 287 8.18 -8.21 -0.70
CA ALA A 287 8.54 -9.47 -0.07
C ALA A 287 9.61 -10.22 -0.88
N GLY A 288 9.41 -10.35 -2.19
CA GLY A 288 10.38 -10.96 -3.11
C GLY A 288 11.71 -10.19 -3.17
N TRP A 289 11.64 -8.86 -3.21
CA TRP A 289 12.83 -8.00 -3.17
C TRP A 289 13.65 -8.18 -1.89
N MET A 290 12.98 -8.20 -0.75
CA MET A 290 13.64 -8.41 0.55
C MET A 290 14.27 -9.79 0.66
N GLU A 291 13.68 -10.80 0.03
CA GLU A 291 14.19 -12.18 0.06
C GLU A 291 15.46 -12.36 -0.78
N ARG A 292 15.51 -11.76 -2.00
CA ARG A 292 16.57 -12.09 -2.97
C ARG A 292 17.30 -10.89 -3.56
N ALA A 293 16.80 -9.67 -3.39
CA ALA A 293 17.29 -8.48 -4.08
C ALA A 293 17.39 -8.67 -5.62
N ASP A 294 16.44 -9.42 -6.19
CA ASP A 294 16.33 -9.74 -7.60
C ASP A 294 15.02 -9.17 -8.16
N TYR A 295 15.10 -8.33 -9.19
CA TYR A 295 13.94 -7.62 -9.75
C TYR A 295 12.98 -8.56 -10.48
N GLU A 296 13.49 -9.58 -11.18
CA GLU A 296 12.65 -10.54 -11.90
C GLU A 296 11.85 -11.39 -10.92
N TYR A 297 12.53 -11.88 -9.88
CA TYR A 297 11.86 -12.62 -8.81
C TYR A 297 10.82 -11.76 -8.07
N ALA A 298 11.18 -10.56 -7.66
CA ALA A 298 10.28 -9.62 -6.99
C ALA A 298 9.05 -9.29 -7.86
N PHE A 299 9.26 -9.07 -9.16
CA PHE A 299 8.20 -8.80 -10.12
C PHE A 299 7.20 -9.96 -10.21
N HIS A 300 7.69 -11.20 -10.34
CA HIS A 300 6.81 -12.37 -10.39
C HIS A 300 6.10 -12.65 -9.07
N MET A 301 6.77 -12.44 -7.93
CA MET A 301 6.13 -12.51 -6.62
C MET A 301 5.03 -11.45 -6.45
N GLY A 302 5.24 -10.25 -6.99
CA GLY A 302 4.22 -9.19 -7.03
C GLY A 302 2.99 -9.61 -7.83
N ILE A 303 3.18 -10.13 -9.05
CA ILE A 303 2.07 -10.61 -9.89
C ILE A 303 1.35 -11.77 -9.19
N ALA A 304 2.08 -12.74 -8.65
CA ALA A 304 1.51 -13.88 -7.95
C ALA A 304 0.64 -13.43 -6.76
N ALA A 305 1.11 -12.50 -5.94
CA ALA A 305 0.36 -12.00 -4.80
C ALA A 305 -0.90 -11.21 -5.23
N GLY A 306 -0.77 -10.36 -6.24
CA GLY A 306 -1.91 -9.62 -6.81
C GLY A 306 -2.96 -10.54 -7.39
N SER A 307 -2.55 -11.53 -8.18
CA SER A 307 -3.45 -12.50 -8.83
C SER A 307 -4.08 -13.45 -7.82
N ALA A 308 -3.32 -13.99 -6.87
CA ALA A 308 -3.86 -14.83 -5.81
C ALA A 308 -4.95 -14.11 -5.00
N SER A 309 -4.73 -12.83 -4.67
CA SER A 309 -5.78 -12.02 -4.02
C SER A 309 -6.99 -11.78 -4.92
N ALA A 310 -6.79 -11.59 -6.22
CA ALA A 310 -7.87 -11.42 -7.16
C ALA A 310 -8.71 -12.70 -7.35
N PHE A 311 -8.11 -13.87 -7.14
CA PHE A 311 -8.75 -15.18 -7.24
C PHE A 311 -9.38 -15.68 -5.93
N SER A 312 -9.22 -14.93 -4.84
CA SER A 312 -9.71 -15.27 -3.49
C SER A 312 -10.77 -14.26 -3.02
N GLU A 313 -11.60 -14.65 -2.05
CA GLU A 313 -12.55 -13.73 -1.40
C GLU A 313 -11.84 -12.71 -0.50
N HIS A 314 -10.69 -13.10 0.05
CA HIS A 314 -9.85 -12.31 0.95
C HIS A 314 -8.48 -12.02 0.33
N LEU A 315 -7.70 -11.16 0.99
CA LEU A 315 -6.30 -10.97 0.63
C LEU A 315 -5.54 -12.30 0.79
N ALA A 316 -4.81 -12.68 -0.25
CA ALA A 316 -4.19 -13.99 -0.38
C ALA A 316 -3.25 -14.33 0.78
N VAL A 317 -3.25 -15.60 1.15
CA VAL A 317 -2.30 -16.17 2.10
C VAL A 317 -1.07 -16.73 1.36
N ARG A 318 -0.02 -17.08 2.11
CA ARG A 318 1.24 -17.55 1.56
C ARG A 318 1.08 -18.71 0.58
N GLU A 319 0.29 -19.70 0.94
CA GLU A 319 0.07 -20.93 0.18
C GLU A 319 -0.55 -20.64 -1.20
N GLU A 320 -1.51 -19.70 -1.24
CA GLU A 320 -2.16 -19.27 -2.49
C GLU A 320 -1.17 -18.51 -3.38
N ILE A 321 -0.39 -17.60 -2.81
CA ILE A 321 0.65 -16.83 -3.53
C ILE A 321 1.70 -17.76 -4.11
N GLU A 322 2.21 -18.73 -3.33
CA GLU A 322 3.20 -19.69 -3.78
C GLU A 322 2.65 -20.64 -4.86
N ALA A 323 1.36 -21.00 -4.79
CA ALA A 323 0.72 -21.82 -5.80
C ALA A 323 0.66 -21.08 -7.15
N VAL A 324 0.20 -19.83 -7.15
CA VAL A 324 0.17 -18.99 -8.36
C VAL A 324 1.59 -18.74 -8.90
N TYR A 325 2.57 -18.45 -8.03
CA TYR A 325 3.96 -18.28 -8.45
C TYR A 325 4.51 -19.54 -9.15
N LYS A 326 4.27 -20.72 -8.60
CA LYS A 326 4.70 -22.01 -9.21
C LYS A 326 4.06 -22.23 -10.58
N GLN A 327 2.76 -21.97 -10.70
CA GLN A 327 2.05 -22.03 -11.98
C GLN A 327 2.74 -21.13 -13.02
N MET A 328 2.96 -19.85 -12.71
CA MET A 328 3.62 -18.89 -13.61
C MET A 328 5.03 -19.35 -14.05
N MET A 329 5.76 -20.05 -13.18
CA MET A 329 7.11 -20.53 -13.53
C MET A 329 7.07 -21.79 -14.39
N GLN A 330 6.01 -22.60 -14.32
CA GLN A 330 5.80 -23.76 -15.20
C GLN A 330 5.43 -23.35 -16.63
N ASP A 331 4.62 -22.31 -16.78
CA ASP A 331 4.16 -21.78 -18.06
C ASP A 331 5.29 -21.08 -18.86
N LYS A 332 6.43 -20.78 -18.23
CA LYS A 332 7.64 -20.21 -18.86
C LYS A 332 8.55 -21.25 -19.50
N ASN A 333 8.43 -22.54 -19.15
CA ASN A 333 9.25 -23.65 -19.67
C ASN A 333 8.51 -24.41 -20.77
#